data_31f9a69db752bc19a781d430a5f283a7
#
_entry.id   31f9a69db752bc19a781d430a5f283a7
#
_cell.length_a   1.000
_cell.length_b   1.000
_cell.length_c   1.000
_cell.angle_alpha   90.00
_cell.angle_beta   90.00
_cell.angle_gamma   90.00
#
_symmetry.space_group_name_H-M   'P 1'
#
loop_
_entity.id
_entity.type
_entity.pdbx_description
1 polymer ?
#
loop_
_entity_poly.entity_id
_entity_poly.type
_entity_poly.pdbx_seq_one_letter_code
_entity_poly.pdbx_strand_id
1 'polypeptide(L)'
;MNKKYAALFTASILLLTSLSAAENFPTSQFDHDGWYRPNGTVCPAQDAVATPRPTATPASAPLKTPAPSTGDDYTTPSSQVQEEILLNLLNQERIAQGLSPLTLDAELSRIARIKSADMRDNHYFAHESPTYGHVSDMLKTFGYSFSGAGENIAHHATTEKAHAAFMSSEGHRRNILSSAWQKVGLGIVYDANGYVYVTQIFVR
;
A
#
# COMPACT_ATOMS: atom_id res chain seq x y z
N MET A 1 -10.89 -71.77 0.82
CA MET A 1 -12.11 -71.00 0.40
C MET A 1 -11.93 -69.57 0.90
N ASN A 2 -11.44 -68.68 0.05
CA ASN A 2 -11.13 -67.27 0.41
C ASN A 2 -12.20 -66.38 -0.19
N LYS A 3 -12.98 -65.71 0.63
CA LYS A 3 -13.93 -64.68 0.19
C LYS A 3 -13.23 -63.31 0.20
N LYS A 4 -13.12 -62.73 -0.98
CA LYS A 4 -12.64 -61.34 -1.21
C LYS A 4 -13.77 -60.38 -0.86
N TYR A 5 -13.52 -59.45 0.06
CA TYR A 5 -14.40 -58.30 0.28
C TYR A 5 -13.88 -57.16 -0.58
N ALA A 6 -14.70 -56.76 -1.55
CA ALA A 6 -14.50 -55.49 -2.31
C ALA A 6 -15.16 -54.35 -1.53
N ALA A 7 -14.39 -53.40 -1.09
CA ALA A 7 -14.90 -52.16 -0.48
C ALA A 7 -15.15 -51.14 -1.59
N LEU A 8 -16.40 -50.78 -1.78
CA LEU A 8 -16.80 -49.64 -2.62
C LEU A 8 -16.57 -48.36 -1.83
N PHE A 9 -15.61 -47.54 -2.30
CA PHE A 9 -15.49 -46.17 -1.87
C PHE A 9 -16.43 -45.30 -2.71
N THR A 10 -17.54 -44.88 -2.14
CA THR A 10 -18.38 -43.82 -2.71
C THR A 10 -17.77 -42.47 -2.29
N ALA A 11 -17.16 -41.78 -3.25
CA ALA A 11 -16.71 -40.42 -3.05
C ALA A 11 -17.92 -39.48 -3.08
N SER A 12 -18.34 -39.02 -1.91
CA SER A 12 -19.29 -37.88 -1.80
C SER A 12 -18.56 -36.59 -2.10
N ILE A 13 -18.79 -36.02 -3.29
CA ILE A 13 -18.38 -34.67 -3.63
C ILE A 13 -19.31 -33.70 -2.92
N LEU A 14 -18.85 -33.14 -1.82
CA LEU A 14 -19.53 -32.02 -1.16
C LEU A 14 -19.28 -30.75 -1.96
N LEU A 15 -20.28 -30.31 -2.73
CA LEU A 15 -20.26 -29.01 -3.38
C LEU A 15 -20.43 -27.93 -2.31
N LEU A 16 -19.31 -27.34 -1.86
CA LEU A 16 -19.37 -26.11 -1.09
C LEU A 16 -19.69 -24.96 -2.04
N THR A 17 -20.93 -24.57 -2.11
CA THR A 17 -21.34 -23.27 -2.66
C THR A 17 -20.87 -22.18 -1.69
N SER A 18 -19.72 -21.57 -1.96
CA SER A 18 -19.31 -20.36 -1.28
C SER A 18 -20.26 -19.24 -1.70
N LEU A 19 -21.18 -18.90 -0.81
CA LEU A 19 -21.99 -17.70 -0.90
C LEU A 19 -21.03 -16.51 -0.64
N SER A 20 -20.51 -15.91 -1.71
CA SER A 20 -19.77 -14.67 -1.66
C SER A 20 -20.75 -13.55 -1.32
N ALA A 21 -20.84 -13.21 -0.03
CA ALA A 21 -21.40 -11.94 0.37
C ALA A 21 -20.43 -10.85 -0.10
N ALA A 22 -20.74 -10.26 -1.26
CA ALA A 22 -20.11 -9.02 -1.69
C ALA A 22 -20.59 -7.94 -0.70
N GLU A 23 -19.78 -7.70 0.35
CA GLU A 23 -19.94 -6.53 1.19
C GLU A 23 -19.67 -5.32 0.29
N ASN A 24 -20.70 -4.51 0.06
CA ASN A 24 -20.62 -3.23 -0.62
C ASN A 24 -19.78 -2.29 0.23
N PHE A 25 -18.46 -2.26 -0.03
CA PHE A 25 -17.60 -1.19 0.44
C PHE A 25 -17.90 0.05 -0.38
N PRO A 26 -18.04 1.23 0.24
CA PRO A 26 -18.22 2.45 -0.52
C PRO A 26 -16.99 2.67 -1.39
N THR A 27 -17.15 2.51 -2.70
CA THR A 27 -16.20 2.92 -3.72
C THR A 27 -16.24 4.44 -3.80
N SER A 28 -15.66 5.11 -2.86
CA SER A 28 -15.57 6.56 -2.91
C SER A 28 -14.14 7.02 -2.72
N GLN A 29 -13.60 7.60 -3.77
CA GLN A 29 -12.70 8.73 -3.69
C GLN A 29 -11.19 8.53 -3.74
N PHE A 30 -10.63 7.39 -4.20
CA PHE A 30 -9.17 7.20 -4.17
C PHE A 30 -8.54 6.84 -5.54
N ASP A 31 -8.98 7.48 -6.62
CA ASP A 31 -8.44 7.25 -7.96
C ASP A 31 -7.49 8.37 -8.40
N HIS A 32 -6.43 8.59 -7.62
CA HIS A 32 -5.32 9.43 -8.07
C HIS A 32 -3.99 8.71 -7.86
N ASP A 33 -3.82 7.62 -8.61
CA ASP A 33 -2.55 6.89 -8.67
C ASP A 33 -1.54 7.65 -9.51
N GLY A 34 -0.88 8.62 -8.89
CA GLY A 34 0.19 9.40 -9.51
C GLY A 34 1.56 8.75 -9.30
N TRP A 35 2.29 8.54 -10.39
CA TRP A 35 3.72 8.23 -10.33
C TRP A 35 4.50 9.53 -10.27
N TYR A 36 5.49 9.62 -9.37
CA TYR A 36 6.31 10.81 -9.22
C TYR A 36 7.74 10.61 -9.72
N ARG A 37 8.25 11.59 -10.46
CA ARG A 37 9.68 11.69 -10.80
C ARG A 37 10.37 12.68 -9.85
N PRO A 38 11.71 12.63 -9.70
CA PRO A 38 12.46 13.54 -8.82
C PRO A 38 12.24 15.03 -9.08
N ASN A 39 11.78 15.40 -10.28
CA ASN A 39 11.44 16.78 -10.67
C ASN A 39 10.02 17.21 -10.28
N GLY A 40 9.27 16.37 -9.54
CA GLY A 40 7.89 16.70 -9.15
C GLY A 40 6.84 16.51 -10.25
N THR A 41 7.20 15.93 -11.41
CA THR A 41 6.25 15.73 -12.51
C THR A 41 5.43 14.48 -12.25
N VAL A 42 4.12 14.64 -12.17
CA VAL A 42 3.16 13.53 -12.15
C VAL A 42 3.08 12.93 -13.55
N CYS A 43 3.24 11.62 -13.70
CA CYS A 43 2.93 10.96 -14.96
C CYS A 43 1.40 10.81 -15.06
N PRO A 44 0.72 11.44 -16.02
CA PRO A 44 -0.74 11.30 -16.14
C PRO A 44 -1.09 9.84 -16.45
N ALA A 45 -2.06 9.30 -15.69
CA ALA A 45 -2.79 8.15 -16.14
C ALA A 45 -3.52 8.57 -17.44
N GLN A 46 -3.33 7.83 -18.52
CA GLN A 46 -4.06 8.11 -19.75
C GLN A 46 -5.55 7.86 -19.50
N ASP A 47 -6.37 8.86 -19.87
CA ASP A 47 -7.83 8.86 -19.91
C ASP A 47 -8.59 9.02 -18.58
N ALA A 48 -8.60 10.26 -18.06
CA ALA A 48 -9.69 10.73 -17.22
C ALA A 48 -10.23 12.06 -17.79
N VAL A 49 -11.52 12.04 -18.16
CA VAL A 49 -12.28 13.22 -18.58
C VAL A 49 -12.27 14.26 -17.45
N ALA A 50 -11.79 15.45 -17.73
CA ALA A 50 -11.70 16.54 -16.79
C ALA A 50 -13.09 17.01 -16.32
N THR A 51 -13.37 16.86 -15.03
CA THR A 51 -14.43 17.61 -14.34
C THR A 51 -13.85 18.92 -13.81
N PRO A 52 -14.60 20.04 -13.82
CA PRO A 52 -14.05 21.34 -13.44
C PRO A 52 -13.70 21.40 -11.95
N ARG A 53 -12.47 21.84 -11.68
CA ARG A 53 -11.88 22.08 -10.36
C ARG A 53 -12.68 23.14 -9.58
N PRO A 54 -13.06 22.89 -8.31
CA PRO A 54 -13.54 23.96 -7.44
C PRO A 54 -12.39 24.95 -7.13
N THR A 55 -12.74 26.21 -7.13
CA THR A 55 -11.85 27.37 -6.91
C THR A 55 -11.22 27.30 -5.52
N ALA A 56 -9.88 27.43 -5.46
CA ALA A 56 -9.10 27.39 -4.24
C ALA A 56 -9.46 28.53 -3.29
N THR A 57 -9.74 28.17 -2.04
CA THR A 57 -9.78 29.08 -0.89
C THR A 57 -8.34 29.47 -0.49
N PRO A 58 -8.05 30.70 -0.04
CA PRO A 58 -6.69 31.20 0.17
C PRO A 58 -5.97 30.43 1.28
N ALA A 59 -4.69 30.19 1.02
CA ALA A 59 -3.74 29.46 1.84
C ALA A 59 -3.72 29.90 3.31
N SER A 60 -3.87 28.93 4.19
CA SER A 60 -3.51 29.04 5.59
C SER A 60 -1.99 29.15 5.75
N ALA A 61 -1.55 29.86 6.81
CA ALA A 61 -0.16 30.18 7.12
C ALA A 61 0.77 28.94 7.09
N PRO A 62 2.09 29.15 6.86
CA PRO A 62 3.04 28.04 6.79
C PRO A 62 3.04 27.25 8.10
N LEU A 63 2.63 25.98 8.02
CA LEU A 63 2.82 25.03 9.11
C LEU A 63 4.33 24.95 9.40
N LYS A 64 4.69 25.09 10.67
CA LYS A 64 6.06 24.85 11.13
C LYS A 64 6.39 23.41 10.76
N THR A 65 7.41 23.22 9.92
CA THR A 65 7.98 21.91 9.62
C THR A 65 8.36 21.25 10.94
N PRO A 66 7.71 20.14 11.36
CA PRO A 66 8.17 19.40 12.52
C PRO A 66 9.60 18.93 12.27
N ALA A 67 10.41 18.88 13.32
CA ALA A 67 11.69 18.20 13.23
C ALA A 67 11.45 16.76 12.70
N PRO A 68 12.31 16.25 11.80
CA PRO A 68 12.13 14.91 11.26
C PRO A 68 12.06 13.90 12.40
N SER A 69 10.91 13.27 12.57
CA SER A 69 10.75 12.14 13.48
C SER A 69 11.74 11.05 13.07
N THR A 70 12.41 10.46 14.03
CA THR A 70 13.40 9.41 13.75
C THR A 70 12.75 8.10 13.33
N GLY A 71 11.53 8.06 12.89
CA GLY A 71 10.84 6.87 12.34
C GLY A 71 10.95 5.57 13.14
N ASP A 72 11.98 5.46 13.97
CA ASP A 72 12.22 4.35 14.89
C ASP A 72 11.16 4.31 16.01
N ASP A 73 10.58 5.45 16.34
CA ASP A 73 9.48 5.58 17.33
C ASP A 73 8.21 4.82 16.92
N TYR A 74 8.06 4.51 15.61
CA TYR A 74 6.92 3.78 15.07
C TYR A 74 7.23 2.30 14.79
N THR A 75 8.46 1.87 15.05
CA THR A 75 8.87 0.48 14.86
C THR A 75 8.53 -0.33 16.10
N THR A 76 7.56 -1.22 15.97
CA THR A 76 7.21 -2.19 17.01
C THR A 76 7.46 -3.60 16.47
N PRO A 77 7.71 -4.62 17.31
CA PRO A 77 7.82 -6.01 16.85
C PRO A 77 6.58 -6.46 16.05
N SER A 78 5.40 -5.99 16.43
CA SER A 78 4.15 -6.27 15.70
C SER A 78 4.15 -5.64 14.31
N SER A 79 4.59 -4.37 14.17
CA SER A 79 4.66 -3.69 12.87
C SER A 79 5.65 -4.37 11.93
N GLN A 80 6.82 -4.78 12.43
CA GLN A 80 7.83 -5.47 11.62
C GLN A 80 7.32 -6.81 11.09
N VAL A 81 6.65 -7.63 11.91
CA VAL A 81 6.05 -8.89 11.46
C VAL A 81 5.00 -8.64 10.38
N GLN A 82 4.20 -7.58 10.51
CA GLN A 82 3.19 -7.22 9.52
C GLN A 82 3.81 -6.71 8.21
N GLU A 83 4.92 -5.99 8.28
CA GLU A 83 5.69 -5.57 7.10
C GLU A 83 6.29 -6.77 6.34
N GLU A 84 6.78 -7.79 7.06
CA GLU A 84 7.24 -9.04 6.45
C GLU A 84 6.10 -9.82 5.78
N ILE A 85 4.94 -9.90 6.42
CA ILE A 85 3.73 -10.51 5.82
C ILE A 85 3.37 -9.76 4.53
N LEU A 86 3.33 -8.43 4.56
CA LEU A 86 3.01 -7.60 3.41
C LEU A 86 4.01 -7.77 2.26
N LEU A 87 5.31 -7.84 2.57
CA LEU A 87 6.37 -8.11 1.60
C LEU A 87 6.16 -9.46 0.90
N ASN A 88 5.86 -10.49 1.68
CA ASN A 88 5.63 -11.83 1.15
C ASN A 88 4.41 -11.86 0.23
N LEU A 89 3.29 -11.25 0.62
CA LEU A 89 2.09 -11.15 -0.20
C LEU A 89 2.36 -10.42 -1.50
N LEU A 90 2.98 -9.24 -1.44
CA LEU A 90 3.35 -8.43 -2.60
C LEU A 90 4.26 -9.22 -3.56
N ASN A 91 5.28 -9.88 -3.05
CA ASN A 91 6.23 -10.62 -3.86
C ASN A 91 5.63 -11.91 -4.45
N GLN A 92 4.68 -12.56 -3.78
CA GLN A 92 3.91 -13.67 -4.35
C GLN A 92 3.12 -13.23 -5.58
N GLU A 93 2.45 -12.08 -5.54
CA GLU A 93 1.74 -11.53 -6.69
C GLU A 93 2.69 -11.23 -7.86
N ARG A 94 3.85 -10.64 -7.58
CA ARG A 94 4.86 -10.37 -8.61
C ARG A 94 5.40 -11.64 -9.24
N ILE A 95 5.76 -12.63 -8.46
CA ILE A 95 6.26 -13.94 -8.95
C ILE A 95 5.19 -14.64 -9.79
N ALA A 96 3.93 -14.60 -9.38
CA ALA A 96 2.81 -15.16 -10.15
C ALA A 96 2.65 -14.52 -11.55
N GLN A 97 3.12 -13.27 -11.71
CA GLN A 97 3.15 -12.56 -13.00
C GLN A 97 4.52 -12.64 -13.71
N GLY A 98 5.44 -13.50 -13.26
CA GLY A 98 6.76 -13.66 -13.85
C GLY A 98 7.71 -12.47 -13.62
N LEU A 99 7.42 -11.62 -12.62
CA LEU A 99 8.24 -10.46 -12.26
C LEU A 99 9.23 -10.83 -11.14
N SER A 100 10.38 -10.17 -11.15
CA SER A 100 11.32 -10.28 -10.04
C SER A 100 10.72 -9.75 -8.74
N PRO A 101 10.95 -10.43 -7.60
CA PRO A 101 10.56 -9.91 -6.30
C PRO A 101 11.27 -8.58 -6.00
N LEU A 102 10.62 -7.69 -5.26
CA LEU A 102 11.22 -6.47 -4.77
C LEU A 102 12.03 -6.73 -3.50
N THR A 103 13.12 -6.01 -3.37
CA THR A 103 13.93 -6.02 -2.15
C THR A 103 13.38 -5.00 -1.15
N LEU A 104 13.17 -5.43 0.09
CA LEU A 104 12.82 -4.53 1.19
C LEU A 104 14.01 -3.62 1.50
N ASP A 105 13.80 -2.33 1.53
CA ASP A 105 14.80 -1.33 1.90
C ASP A 105 14.43 -0.75 3.28
N ALA A 106 15.34 -0.87 4.24
CA ALA A 106 15.08 -0.50 5.63
C ALA A 106 14.85 1.00 5.81
N GLU A 107 15.61 1.84 5.11
CA GLU A 107 15.46 3.29 5.18
C GLU A 107 14.15 3.74 4.51
N LEU A 108 13.81 3.12 3.39
CA LEU A 108 12.54 3.37 2.72
C LEU A 108 11.35 2.92 3.58
N SER A 109 11.49 1.82 4.32
CA SER A 109 10.47 1.35 5.27
C SER A 109 10.32 2.30 6.45
N ARG A 110 11.44 2.88 6.94
CA ARG A 110 11.40 3.93 7.96
C ARG A 110 10.58 5.14 7.47
N ILE A 111 10.82 5.60 6.26
CA ILE A 111 10.08 6.71 5.65
C ILE A 111 8.59 6.34 5.45
N ALA A 112 8.30 5.13 5.02
CA ALA A 112 6.93 4.63 4.87
C ALA A 112 6.18 4.59 6.22
N ARG A 113 6.84 4.18 7.31
CA ARG A 113 6.26 4.24 8.67
C ARG A 113 5.95 5.67 9.09
N ILE A 114 6.84 6.62 8.80
CA ILE A 114 6.60 8.05 9.08
C ILE A 114 5.36 8.53 8.31
N LYS A 115 5.18 8.15 7.04
CA LYS A 115 3.98 8.50 6.27
C LYS A 115 2.71 7.92 6.88
N SER A 116 2.73 6.65 7.28
CA SER A 116 1.59 6.00 7.93
C SER A 116 1.24 6.65 9.27
N ALA A 117 2.26 7.00 10.07
CA ALA A 117 2.08 7.71 11.33
C ALA A 117 1.55 9.14 11.13
N ASP A 118 2.07 9.85 10.13
CA ASP A 118 1.63 11.20 9.78
C ASP A 118 0.14 11.21 9.41
N MET A 119 -0.33 10.24 8.62
CA MET A 119 -1.75 10.09 8.30
C MET A 119 -2.60 9.84 9.56
N ARG A 120 -2.14 8.96 10.45
CA ARG A 120 -2.84 8.65 11.71
C ARG A 120 -2.89 9.85 12.64
N ASP A 121 -1.76 10.49 12.88
CA ASP A 121 -1.59 11.49 13.93
C ASP A 121 -2.18 12.85 13.53
N ASN A 122 -2.16 13.17 12.23
CA ASN A 122 -2.75 14.38 11.68
C ASN A 122 -4.18 14.16 11.13
N HIS A 123 -4.77 12.97 11.33
CA HIS A 123 -6.16 12.65 11.00
C HIS A 123 -6.52 12.92 9.54
N TYR A 124 -5.66 12.51 8.60
CA TYR A 124 -5.93 12.58 7.17
C TYR A 124 -5.62 11.24 6.49
N PHE A 125 -6.14 11.07 5.28
CA PHE A 125 -5.83 9.92 4.43
C PHE A 125 -5.69 10.41 2.98
N ALA A 126 -4.45 10.68 2.56
CA ALA A 126 -4.13 11.20 1.23
C ALA A 126 -2.67 10.96 0.88
N HIS A 127 -2.37 10.91 -0.42
CA HIS A 127 -1.00 10.84 -0.94
C HIS A 127 -0.19 12.10 -0.59
N GLU A 128 -0.80 13.28 -0.69
CA GLU A 128 -0.17 14.53 -0.28
C GLU A 128 -0.25 14.71 1.24
N SER A 129 0.91 14.72 1.88
CA SER A 129 1.03 15.01 3.30
C SER A 129 1.00 16.52 3.54
N PRO A 130 0.23 17.02 4.54
CA PRO A 130 0.31 18.41 4.96
C PRO A 130 1.69 18.75 5.56
N THR A 131 2.44 17.74 6.04
CA THR A 131 3.75 17.90 6.67
C THR A 131 4.89 17.79 5.65
N TYR A 132 4.84 16.80 4.75
CA TYR A 132 5.96 16.40 3.90
C TYR A 132 5.70 16.55 2.40
N GLY A 133 4.48 16.93 1.98
CA GLY A 133 4.08 16.97 0.58
C GLY A 133 3.88 15.56 -0.01
N HIS A 134 4.17 15.39 -1.29
CA HIS A 134 4.08 14.11 -1.97
C HIS A 134 5.26 13.18 -1.62
N VAL A 135 5.14 11.89 -1.92
CA VAL A 135 6.19 10.89 -1.66
C VAL A 135 7.56 11.31 -2.19
N SER A 136 7.64 11.95 -3.35
CA SER A 136 8.89 12.46 -3.91
C SER A 136 9.53 13.55 -3.06
N ASP A 137 8.73 14.42 -2.44
CA ASP A 137 9.20 15.51 -1.59
C ASP A 137 9.61 14.96 -0.22
N MET A 138 8.85 13.99 0.28
CA MET A 138 9.19 13.27 1.49
C MET A 138 10.53 12.54 1.36
N LEU A 139 10.75 11.80 0.26
CA LEU A 139 12.02 11.13 -0.01
C LEU A 139 13.20 12.11 -0.06
N LYS A 140 13.04 13.26 -0.71
CA LYS A 140 14.05 14.33 -0.74
C LYS A 140 14.33 14.89 0.67
N THR A 141 13.28 15.13 1.47
CA THR A 141 13.38 15.66 2.84
C THR A 141 14.22 14.75 3.71
N PHE A 142 14.10 13.42 3.54
CA PHE A 142 14.89 12.42 4.25
C PHE A 142 16.21 12.06 3.55
N GLY A 143 16.58 12.74 2.46
CA GLY A 143 17.85 12.51 1.76
C GLY A 143 17.92 11.17 1.02
N TYR A 144 16.79 10.53 0.74
CA TYR A 144 16.76 9.27 0.01
C TYR A 144 16.91 9.49 -1.49
N SER A 145 17.92 8.85 -2.10
CA SER A 145 18.19 8.97 -3.54
C SER A 145 17.32 8.00 -4.35
N PHE A 146 16.66 8.51 -5.38
CA PHE A 146 15.81 7.74 -6.29
C PHE A 146 15.74 8.37 -7.67
N SER A 147 15.42 7.59 -8.71
CA SER A 147 15.17 8.09 -10.08
C SER A 147 13.69 8.04 -10.46
N GLY A 148 12.88 7.38 -9.67
CA GLY A 148 11.43 7.33 -9.77
C GLY A 148 10.86 6.72 -8.50
N ALA A 149 9.69 7.20 -8.08
CA ALA A 149 8.97 6.73 -6.91
C ALA A 149 7.49 6.52 -7.21
N GLY A 150 6.88 5.56 -6.52
CA GLY A 150 5.43 5.34 -6.50
C GLY A 150 4.98 5.07 -5.08
N GLU A 151 3.71 5.28 -4.80
CA GLU A 151 3.14 5.09 -3.47
C GLU A 151 1.79 4.39 -3.55
N ASN A 152 1.55 3.48 -2.62
CA ASN A 152 0.22 2.96 -2.30
C ASN A 152 -0.04 3.24 -0.82
N ILE A 153 -1.25 3.65 -0.49
CA ILE A 153 -1.70 3.86 0.89
C ILE A 153 -3.02 3.12 1.14
N ALA A 154 -3.17 2.56 2.33
CA ALA A 154 -4.43 1.95 2.78
C ALA A 154 -4.68 2.21 4.27
N HIS A 155 -5.96 2.29 4.64
CA HIS A 155 -6.41 2.21 6.03
C HIS A 155 -7.42 1.08 6.14
N HIS A 156 -7.08 0.00 6.83
CA HIS A 156 -7.89 -1.22 6.83
C HIS A 156 -7.80 -1.99 8.15
N ALA A 157 -8.70 -2.96 8.34
CA ALA A 157 -8.75 -3.75 9.58
C ALA A 157 -7.53 -4.67 9.77
N THR A 158 -6.89 -5.15 8.69
CA THR A 158 -5.67 -5.97 8.75
C THR A 158 -4.78 -5.72 7.54
N THR A 159 -3.52 -6.13 7.64
CA THR A 159 -2.54 -6.06 6.55
C THR A 159 -2.98 -6.86 5.32
N GLU A 160 -3.54 -8.05 5.51
CA GLU A 160 -4.00 -8.91 4.42
C GLU A 160 -5.19 -8.28 3.68
N LYS A 161 -6.11 -7.65 4.42
CA LYS A 161 -7.24 -6.93 3.82
C LYS A 161 -6.77 -5.68 3.08
N ALA A 162 -5.77 -4.96 3.59
CA ALA A 162 -5.14 -3.85 2.89
C ALA A 162 -4.50 -4.32 1.58
N HIS A 163 -3.75 -5.44 1.62
CA HIS A 163 -3.16 -6.03 0.41
C HIS A 163 -4.23 -6.44 -0.62
N ALA A 164 -5.30 -7.12 -0.18
CA ALA A 164 -6.40 -7.49 -1.06
C ALA A 164 -7.08 -6.27 -1.70
N ALA A 165 -7.23 -5.17 -0.95
CA ALA A 165 -7.75 -3.91 -1.46
C ALA A 165 -6.81 -3.30 -2.52
N PHE A 166 -5.49 -3.30 -2.29
CA PHE A 166 -4.51 -2.88 -3.29
C PHE A 166 -4.62 -3.69 -4.57
N MET A 167 -4.73 -5.00 -4.48
CA MET A 167 -4.83 -5.88 -5.65
C MET A 167 -6.18 -5.76 -6.38
N SER A 168 -7.22 -5.30 -5.72
CA SER A 168 -8.54 -5.04 -6.31
C SER A 168 -8.61 -3.69 -7.03
N SER A 169 -7.76 -2.74 -6.69
CA SER A 169 -7.66 -1.41 -7.33
C SER A 169 -6.65 -1.48 -8.48
N GLU A 170 -7.06 -1.07 -9.68
CA GLU A 170 -6.20 -1.12 -10.86
C GLU A 170 -4.93 -0.31 -10.68
N GLY A 171 -5.01 0.88 -10.13
CA GLY A 171 -3.89 1.75 -9.92
C GLY A 171 -2.89 1.21 -8.90
N HIS A 172 -3.36 0.80 -7.72
CA HIS A 172 -2.50 0.21 -6.70
C HIS A 172 -1.86 -1.10 -7.19
N ARG A 173 -2.64 -1.96 -7.86
CA ARG A 173 -2.14 -3.20 -8.47
C ARG A 173 -1.06 -2.91 -9.51
N ARG A 174 -1.23 -1.89 -10.36
CA ARG A 174 -0.24 -1.47 -11.35
C ARG A 174 1.08 -1.06 -10.68
N ASN A 175 1.05 -0.38 -9.54
CA ASN A 175 2.26 -0.09 -8.76
C ASN A 175 2.92 -1.40 -8.28
N ILE A 176 2.18 -2.32 -7.68
CA ILE A 176 2.71 -3.59 -7.19
C ILE A 176 3.34 -4.41 -8.33
N LEU A 177 2.70 -4.44 -9.50
CA LEU A 177 3.09 -5.27 -10.64
C LEU A 177 3.99 -4.54 -11.66
N SER A 178 4.48 -3.35 -11.38
CA SER A 178 5.39 -2.66 -12.27
C SER A 178 6.79 -3.30 -12.27
N SER A 179 7.31 -3.58 -13.46
CA SER A 179 8.69 -4.06 -13.66
C SER A 179 9.74 -2.97 -13.47
N ALA A 180 9.32 -1.70 -13.34
CA ALA A 180 10.23 -0.58 -13.19
C ALA A 180 10.86 -0.50 -11.79
N TRP A 181 10.23 -1.10 -10.78
CA TRP A 181 10.69 -1.02 -9.40
C TRP A 181 11.76 -2.06 -9.08
N GLN A 182 12.67 -1.70 -8.21
CA GLN A 182 13.74 -2.55 -7.68
C GLN A 182 13.59 -2.78 -6.18
N LYS A 183 13.14 -1.75 -5.45
CA LYS A 183 13.03 -1.76 -4.00
C LYS A 183 11.65 -1.30 -3.55
N VAL A 184 11.28 -1.74 -2.37
CA VAL A 184 10.06 -1.30 -1.68
C VAL A 184 10.37 -0.98 -0.22
N GLY A 185 9.75 0.09 0.29
CA GLY A 185 9.62 0.36 1.72
C GLY A 185 8.19 0.11 2.15
N LEU A 186 8.02 -0.54 3.28
CA LEU A 186 6.72 -0.87 3.86
C LEU A 186 6.62 -0.23 5.23
N GLY A 187 5.52 0.47 5.49
CA GLY A 187 5.26 1.11 6.76
C GLY A 187 3.86 0.79 7.27
N ILE A 188 3.78 0.16 8.44
CA ILE A 188 2.53 -0.23 9.08
C ILE A 188 2.46 0.38 10.47
N VAL A 189 1.37 1.14 10.72
CA VAL A 189 1.11 1.79 12.01
C VAL A 189 -0.35 1.51 12.39
N TYR A 190 -0.57 1.09 13.64
CA TYR A 190 -1.90 0.84 14.17
C TYR A 190 -2.55 2.13 14.69
N ASP A 191 -3.84 2.28 14.47
CA ASP A 191 -4.65 3.28 15.18
C ASP A 191 -5.18 2.73 16.52
N ALA A 192 -5.88 3.58 17.26
CA ALA A 192 -6.45 3.22 18.56
C ALA A 192 -7.53 2.13 18.51
N ASN A 193 -8.10 1.87 17.34
CA ASN A 193 -9.12 0.84 17.11
C ASN A 193 -8.51 -0.49 16.62
N GLY A 194 -7.19 -0.55 16.45
CA GLY A 194 -6.48 -1.70 15.92
C GLY A 194 -6.50 -1.82 14.39
N TYR A 195 -6.97 -0.79 13.67
CA TYR A 195 -6.85 -0.71 12.22
C TYR A 195 -5.43 -0.31 11.83
N VAL A 196 -4.99 -0.73 10.65
CA VAL A 196 -3.66 -0.45 10.14
C VAL A 196 -3.70 0.67 9.10
N TYR A 197 -2.86 1.70 9.30
CA TYR A 197 -2.40 2.57 8.23
C TYR A 197 -1.21 1.90 7.56
N VAL A 198 -1.31 1.71 6.26
CA VAL A 198 -0.30 1.02 5.45
C VAL A 198 0.20 1.97 4.37
N THR A 199 1.51 2.08 4.26
CA THR A 199 2.18 2.78 3.16
C THR A 199 3.18 1.83 2.48
N GLN A 200 3.10 1.72 1.16
CA GLN A 200 4.10 1.07 0.31
C GLN A 200 4.76 2.16 -0.53
N ILE A 201 6.08 2.32 -0.43
CA ILE A 201 6.87 3.23 -1.26
C ILE A 201 7.73 2.38 -2.18
N PHE A 202 7.56 2.55 -3.49
CA PHE A 202 8.32 1.86 -4.53
C PHE A 202 9.37 2.80 -5.11
N VAL A 203 10.59 2.30 -5.38
CA VAL A 203 11.65 3.11 -6.01
C VAL A 203 12.46 2.32 -7.03
N ARG A 204 13.11 3.08 -7.92
CA ARG A 204 14.12 2.64 -8.87
C ARG A 204 15.32 3.59 -8.90
#